data_c4aad4c00450510070cd178858a64d15
#
_entry.id   c4aad4c00450510070cd178858a64d15
#
_cell.length_a   1.000
_cell.length_b   1.000
_cell.length_c   1.000
_cell.angle_alpha   90.00
_cell.angle_beta   90.00
_cell.angle_gamma   90.00
#
_symmetry.space_group_name_H-M   'P 1'
#
loop_
_entity.id
_entity.type
_entity.pdbx_description
1 polymer ?
#
loop_
_entity_poly.entity_id
_entity_poly.type
_entity_poly.pdbx_seq_one_letter_code
_entity_poly.pdbx_strand_id
1 'polypeptide(L)' 'MSRCKQCGRELTPDEVAVTKKLINRAAEEFYCVDCLAEHFEVTPQVIRERIEYFKKIGCTLFSVNEP' A
#
# COMPACT_ATOMS: atom_id res chain seq x y z
N MET A 1 14.41 -4.77 -0.21
CA MET A 1 13.27 -4.40 -1.02
C MET A 1 12.12 -5.32 -0.73
N SER A 2 10.93 -4.78 -0.77
CA SER A 2 9.75 -5.56 -0.41
C SER A 2 9.13 -6.18 -1.64
N ARG A 3 8.57 -7.37 -1.45
CA ARG A 3 7.87 -8.05 -2.52
C ARG A 3 6.51 -8.47 -2.02
N CYS A 4 5.58 -8.57 -2.94
CA CYS A 4 4.23 -9.01 -2.62
C CYS A 4 4.28 -10.43 -2.09
N LYS A 5 3.70 -10.63 -0.94
CA LYS A 5 3.66 -11.94 -0.31
C LYS A 5 2.91 -12.95 -1.16
N GLN A 6 1.91 -12.47 -1.89
CA GLN A 6 1.03 -13.34 -2.65
C GLN A 6 1.54 -13.66 -4.04
N CYS A 7 1.97 -12.64 -4.78
CA CYS A 7 2.38 -12.86 -6.17
C CYS A 7 3.88 -12.68 -6.41
N GLY A 8 4.62 -12.20 -5.44
CA GLY A 8 6.07 -12.09 -5.54
C GLY A 8 6.56 -10.89 -6.31
N ARG A 9 5.67 -9.99 -6.71
CA ARG A 9 6.05 -8.82 -7.47
C ARG A 9 6.77 -7.83 -6.58
N GLU A 10 7.73 -7.12 -7.16
CA GLU A 10 8.42 -6.09 -6.41
C GLU A 10 7.47 -4.93 -6.11
N LEU A 11 7.54 -4.42 -4.91
CA LEU A 11 6.59 -3.41 -4.45
C LEU A 11 7.22 -2.02 -4.47
N THR A 12 6.39 -1.03 -4.75
CA THR A 12 6.80 0.36 -4.61
C THR A 12 6.66 0.77 -3.15
N PRO A 13 7.33 1.86 -2.75
CA PRO A 13 7.15 2.36 -1.37
C PRO A 13 5.70 2.66 -1.03
N ASP A 14 4.93 3.12 -2.01
CA ASP A 14 3.52 3.40 -1.78
C ASP A 14 2.74 2.13 -1.46
N GLU A 15 3.05 1.05 -2.15
CA GLU A 15 2.37 -0.22 -1.90
C GLU A 15 2.68 -0.75 -0.51
N VAL A 16 3.93 -0.62 -0.10
CA VAL A 16 4.31 -1.01 1.26
C VAL A 16 3.57 -0.16 2.28
N ALA A 17 3.53 1.14 2.06
CA ALA A 17 2.89 2.04 2.99
C ALA A 17 1.40 1.81 3.08
N VAL A 18 0.73 1.58 1.96
CA VAL A 18 -0.72 1.36 2.00
C VAL A 18 -1.04 0.03 2.66
N THR A 19 -0.18 -0.97 2.51
CA THR A 19 -0.37 -2.24 3.22
C THR A 19 -0.34 -2.02 4.73
N LYS A 20 0.63 -1.26 5.20
CA LYS A 20 0.72 -0.96 6.62
C LYS A 20 -0.48 -0.18 7.11
N LYS A 21 -0.96 0.73 6.27
CA LYS A 21 -2.08 1.59 6.67
C LYS A 21 -3.38 0.81 6.73
N LEU A 22 -3.61 -0.07 5.77
CA LEU A 22 -4.88 -0.77 5.68
C LEU A 22 -4.94 -2.05 6.48
N ILE A 23 -3.80 -2.69 6.70
CA ILE A 23 -3.77 -3.95 7.43
C ILE A 23 -3.22 -3.73 8.82
N ASN A 24 -1.92 -3.41 8.93
CA ASN A 24 -1.31 -3.27 10.24
C ASN A 24 0.00 -2.52 10.07
N ARG A 25 0.24 -1.54 10.90
CA ARG A 25 1.47 -0.76 10.83
C ARG A 25 2.70 -1.60 11.14
N ALA A 26 2.52 -2.67 11.89
CA ALA A 26 3.60 -3.57 12.23
C ALA A 26 3.69 -4.75 11.29
N ALA A 27 2.98 -4.72 10.17
CA ALA A 27 2.98 -5.82 9.23
C ALA A 27 4.39 -6.06 8.69
N GLU A 28 4.73 -7.33 8.58
CA GLU A 28 6.00 -7.72 8.00
C GLU A 28 5.82 -8.28 6.61
N GLU A 29 4.58 -8.50 6.19
CA GLU A 29 4.26 -8.99 4.87
C GLU A 29 3.45 -7.93 4.16
N PHE A 30 3.81 -7.69 2.91
CA PHE A 30 3.19 -6.61 2.15
C PHE A 30 2.61 -7.16 0.86
N TYR A 31 1.66 -6.42 0.30
CA TYR A 31 0.95 -6.84 -0.90
C TYR A 31 0.94 -5.71 -1.91
N CYS A 32 0.89 -6.08 -3.18
CA CYS A 32 0.76 -5.09 -4.23
C CYS A 32 -0.69 -4.61 -4.29
N VAL A 33 -0.90 -3.56 -5.08
CA VAL A 33 -2.24 -2.98 -5.20
C VAL A 33 -3.26 -4.02 -5.63
N ASP A 34 -2.90 -4.85 -6.62
CA ASP A 34 -3.84 -5.85 -7.12
C ASP A 34 -4.18 -6.88 -6.06
N CYS A 35 -3.19 -7.36 -5.31
CA CYS A 35 -3.43 -8.36 -4.29
C CYS A 35 -4.17 -7.78 -3.09
N LEU A 36 -3.88 -6.53 -2.74
CA LEU A 36 -4.63 -5.87 -1.69
C LEU A 36 -6.09 -5.71 -2.09
N ALA A 37 -6.34 -5.33 -3.33
CA ALA A 37 -7.71 -5.19 -3.80
C ALA A 37 -8.46 -6.50 -3.68
N GLU A 38 -7.80 -7.59 -4.06
CA GLU A 38 -8.40 -8.90 -3.95
C GLU A 38 -8.66 -9.26 -2.50
N HIS A 39 -7.72 -8.96 -1.64
CA HIS A 39 -7.84 -9.26 -0.22
C HIS A 39 -9.03 -8.53 0.41
N PHE A 40 -9.29 -7.31 -0.01
CA PHE A 40 -10.40 -6.53 0.53
C PHE A 40 -11.65 -6.62 -0.34
N GLU A 41 -11.59 -7.40 -1.43
CA GLU A 41 -12.73 -7.59 -2.33
C GLU A 41 -13.18 -6.28 -2.95
N VAL A 42 -12.23 -5.48 -3.37
CA VAL A 42 -12.49 -4.23 -4.07
C VAL A 42 -11.65 -4.20 -5.33
N THR A 43 -11.82 -3.18 -6.15
CA THR A 43 -11.03 -3.06 -7.36
C THR A 43 -9.68 -2.42 -7.05
N PRO A 44 -8.66 -2.67 -7.88
CA PRO A 44 -7.37 -2.00 -7.68
C PRO A 44 -7.49 -0.48 -7.69
N GLN A 45 -8.47 0.04 -8.43
CA GLN A 45 -8.67 1.48 -8.46
C GLN A 45 -8.95 2.03 -7.07
N VAL A 46 -9.75 1.30 -6.28
CA VAL A 46 -10.07 1.72 -4.93
C VAL A 46 -8.80 1.85 -4.09
N ILE A 47 -7.89 0.87 -4.22
CA ILE A 47 -6.64 0.91 -3.47
C ILE A 47 -5.79 2.10 -3.92
N ARG A 48 -5.73 2.37 -5.22
CA ARG A 48 -4.96 3.50 -5.73
C ARG A 48 -5.52 4.81 -5.22
N GLU A 49 -6.82 4.91 -5.13
CA GLU A 49 -7.45 6.12 -4.60
C GLU A 49 -7.11 6.32 -3.13
N ARG A 50 -7.01 5.24 -2.38
CA ARG A 50 -6.59 5.33 -0.99
C ARG A 50 -5.16 5.81 -0.88
N ILE A 51 -4.28 5.32 -1.75
CA ILE A 51 -2.90 5.78 -1.77
C ILE A 51 -2.84 7.28 -2.02
N GLU A 52 -3.57 7.73 -3.02
CA GLU A 52 -3.60 9.15 -3.35
C GLU A 52 -4.12 9.97 -2.18
N TYR A 53 -5.16 9.49 -1.55
CA TYR A 53 -5.75 10.18 -0.42
C TYR A 53 -4.75 10.34 0.73
N PHE A 54 -4.08 9.25 1.08
CA PHE A 54 -3.14 9.29 2.18
C PHE A 54 -1.95 10.20 1.87
N LYS A 55 -1.49 10.19 0.63
CA LYS A 55 -0.41 11.08 0.25
C LYS A 55 -0.86 12.54 0.32
N LYS A 56 -2.09 12.78 -0.06
CA LYS A 56 -2.62 14.14 -0.07
C LYS A 56 -2.73 14.71 1.33
N ILE A 57 -3.10 13.90 2.30
CA ILE A 57 -3.23 14.38 3.67
C ILE A 57 -1.92 14.32 4.45
N GLY A 58 -0.83 13.90 3.80
CA GLY A 58 0.48 13.91 4.42
C GLY A 58 0.72 12.80 5.42
N CYS A 59 0.18 11.62 5.15
CA CYS A 59 0.39 10.49 6.03
C CYS A 59 1.87 10.14 6.09
N THR A 60 2.41 9.99 7.29
CA THR A 60 3.83 9.76 7.46
C THR A 60 4.30 8.40 7.00
N LEU A 61 3.37 7.48 6.76
CA LEU A 61 3.74 6.17 6.25
C LEU A 61 4.09 6.19 4.77
N PHE A 62 3.75 7.28 4.08
CA PHE A 62 4.02 7.37 2.65
C PHE A 62 5.25 8.23 2.40
N SER A 63 5.91 7.95 1.29
CA SER A 63 7.09 8.71 0.93
C SER A 63 6.73 10.00 0.33
N VAL A 64 5.99 10.78 1.03
CA VAL A 64 5.70 12.08 0.53
C VAL A 64 6.87 12.94 0.80
N ASN A 65 6.97 13.96 0.07
CA ASN A 65 8.02 14.87 0.26
C ASN A 65 7.88 15.51 1.57
N GLU A 66 8.86 15.34 2.33
CA GLU A 66 8.86 16.01 3.57
C GLU A 66 9.22 17.41 3.32
N PRO A 67 8.47 18.29 3.83
CA PRO A 67 8.83 19.68 3.72
C PRO A 67 10.12 19.92 4.45
#